data_6851400b4c8843b1a3e09d8b3ab67534
#
_entry.id   6851400b4c8843b1a3e09d8b3ab67534
#
_cell.length_a   1.000
_cell.length_b   1.000
_cell.length_c   1.000
_cell.angle_alpha   90.00
_cell.angle_beta   90.00
_cell.angle_gamma   90.00
#
_symmetry.space_group_name_H-M   'P 1'
#
loop_
_entity.id
_entity.type
_entity.pdbx_description
1 polymer ?
#
loop_
_entity_poly.entity_id
_entity_poly.type
_entity_poly.pdbx_seq_one_letter_code
_entity_poly.pdbx_strand_id
1 'polypeptide(L)' 'MKISIEGMHCQACVRRVEKALASLDAAKVESVEIGSASVSTDPSREQAVLEAIREAGYQARKAG' A
#
# COMPACT_ATOMS: atom_id res chain seq x y z
N MET A 1 4.48 -7.61 -5.46
CA MET A 1 3.15 -7.67 -4.81
C MET A 1 2.27 -6.54 -5.32
N LYS A 2 1.10 -6.89 -5.78
CA LYS A 2 0.10 -5.90 -6.17
C LYS A 2 -0.98 -5.85 -5.09
N ILE A 3 -1.45 -4.65 -4.79
CA ILE A 3 -2.42 -4.41 -3.74
C ILE A 3 -3.60 -3.67 -4.32
N SER A 4 -4.81 -4.14 -4.02
CA SER A 4 -6.04 -3.43 -4.35
C SER A 4 -6.41 -2.58 -3.13
N ILE A 5 -6.63 -1.29 -3.35
CA ILE A 5 -6.91 -0.35 -2.27
C ILE A 5 -8.24 0.33 -2.52
N GLU A 6 -9.13 0.27 -1.54
CA GLU A 6 -10.42 0.94 -1.61
C GLU A 6 -10.43 2.17 -0.72
N GLY A 7 -11.15 3.19 -1.13
CA GLY A 7 -11.25 4.44 -0.39
C GLY A 7 -10.35 5.56 -0.88
N MET A 8 -9.56 5.30 -1.91
CA MET A 8 -8.72 6.32 -2.51
C MET A 8 -9.51 7.07 -3.58
N HIS A 9 -9.60 8.38 -3.44
CA HIS A 9 -10.39 9.20 -4.36
C HIS A 9 -9.61 10.32 -5.03
N CYS A 10 -8.39 10.60 -4.60
CA CYS A 10 -7.61 11.72 -5.15
C CYS A 10 -6.11 11.51 -4.91
N GLN A 11 -5.31 12.39 -5.48
CA GLN A 11 -3.85 12.31 -5.37
C GLN A 11 -3.35 12.46 -3.93
N ALA A 12 -4.08 13.17 -3.09
CA ALA A 12 -3.70 13.28 -1.69
C ALA A 12 -3.74 11.92 -1.01
N CYS A 13 -4.70 11.08 -1.38
CA CYS A 13 -4.78 9.71 -0.85
C CYS A 13 -3.60 8.86 -1.32
N VAL A 14 -3.20 9.03 -2.59
CA VAL A 14 -2.03 8.34 -3.13
C VAL A 14 -0.79 8.67 -2.30
N ARG A 15 -0.60 9.95 -1.98
CA ARG A 15 0.54 10.39 -1.19
C ARG A 15 0.51 9.82 0.22
N ARG A 16 -0.66 9.71 0.82
CA ARG A 16 -0.79 9.12 2.16
C ARG A 16 -0.37 7.67 2.16
N VAL A 17 -0.79 6.92 1.16
CA VAL A 17 -0.42 5.52 1.03
C VAL A 17 1.08 5.38 0.79
N GLU A 18 1.64 6.20 -0.11
CA GLU A 18 3.07 6.19 -0.37
C GLU A 18 3.86 6.44 0.92
N LYS A 19 3.43 7.42 1.70
CA LYS A 19 4.11 7.77 2.94
C LYS A 19 4.01 6.66 3.97
N ALA A 20 2.84 6.04 4.07
CA ALA A 20 2.64 4.91 4.98
C ALA A 20 3.55 3.74 4.63
N LEU A 21 3.67 3.44 3.35
CA LEU A 21 4.52 2.35 2.87
C LEU A 21 6.00 2.69 2.98
N ALA A 22 6.36 3.96 2.76
CA ALA A 22 7.75 4.40 2.85
C ALA A 22 8.30 4.31 4.27
N SER A 23 7.43 4.31 5.27
CA SER A 23 7.86 4.17 6.66
C SER A 23 8.16 2.72 7.05
N LEU A 24 7.86 1.77 6.16
CA LEU A 24 8.17 0.36 6.38
C LEU A 24 9.53 0.02 5.78
N ASP A 25 10.45 -0.41 6.62
CA ASP A 25 11.79 -0.79 6.16
C ASP A 25 11.78 -2.05 5.29
N ALA A 26 10.73 -2.85 5.40
CA ALA A 26 10.66 -4.15 4.75
C ALA A 26 10.04 -4.10 3.36
N ALA A 27 9.59 -2.94 2.91
CA ALA A 27 8.88 -2.83 1.63
C ALA A 27 9.48 -1.73 0.78
N LYS A 28 9.62 -2.00 -0.51
CA LYS A 28 10.06 -1.01 -1.49
C LYS A 28 8.88 -0.68 -2.39
N VAL A 29 8.46 0.56 -2.36
CA VAL A 29 7.33 1.02 -3.18
C VAL A 29 7.77 1.17 -4.63
N GLU A 30 7.11 0.46 -5.53
CA GLU A 30 7.39 0.56 -6.96
C GLU A 30 6.49 1.59 -7.62
N SER A 31 5.19 1.53 -7.31
CA SER A 31 4.24 2.51 -7.82
C SER A 31 3.01 2.54 -6.92
N VAL A 32 2.35 3.68 -6.87
CA VAL A 32 1.07 3.84 -6.18
C VAL A 32 0.14 4.61 -7.09
N GLU A 33 -1.05 4.10 -7.29
CA GLU A 33 -2.08 4.73 -8.10
C GLU A 33 -3.37 4.77 -7.32
N ILE A 34 -4.34 5.53 -7.82
CA ILE A 34 -5.65 5.55 -7.20
C ILE A 34 -6.26 4.15 -7.33
N GLY A 35 -6.49 3.52 -6.21
CA GLY A 35 -7.10 2.19 -6.16
C GLY A 35 -6.13 1.02 -6.18
N SER A 36 -4.83 1.25 -6.39
CA SER A 36 -3.88 0.15 -6.42
C SER A 36 -2.46 0.60 -6.08
N ALA A 37 -1.63 -0.36 -5.71
CA ALA A 37 -0.22 -0.11 -5.45
C ALA A 37 0.59 -1.35 -5.83
N SER A 38 1.84 -1.13 -6.22
CA SER A 38 2.80 -2.20 -6.49
C SER A 38 3.98 -2.02 -5.56
N VAL A 39 4.29 -3.07 -4.81
CA VAL A 39 5.31 -3.03 -3.77
C VAL A 39 6.17 -4.29 -3.85
N SER A 40 7.48 -4.12 -3.70
CA SER A 40 8.40 -5.24 -3.62
C SER A 40 8.68 -5.53 -2.14
N THR A 41 8.33 -6.72 -1.69
CA THR A 41 8.50 -7.13 -0.30
C THR A 41 8.59 -8.64 -0.19
N ASP A 42 9.15 -9.13 0.92
CA ASP A 42 9.17 -10.57 1.18
C ASP A 42 7.76 -11.08 1.49
N PRO A 43 7.43 -12.32 1.10
CA PRO A 43 6.11 -12.89 1.42
C PRO A 43 5.77 -12.84 2.90
N SER A 44 6.75 -12.96 3.78
CA SER A 44 6.52 -12.92 5.22
C SER A 44 6.15 -11.53 5.73
N ARG A 45 6.33 -10.51 4.90
CA ARG A 45 6.05 -9.11 5.27
C ARG A 45 4.82 -8.53 4.58
N GLU A 46 4.16 -9.31 3.74
CA GLU A 46 2.98 -8.83 3.00
C GLU A 46 1.88 -8.36 3.93
N GLN A 47 1.68 -9.05 5.03
CA GLN A 47 0.65 -8.68 6.00
C GLN A 47 0.95 -7.30 6.62
N ALA A 48 2.22 -7.03 6.92
CA ALA A 48 2.60 -5.73 7.47
C ALA A 48 2.32 -4.61 6.49
N VAL A 49 2.54 -4.85 5.20
CA VAL A 49 2.24 -3.87 4.15
C VAL A 49 0.75 -3.56 4.11
N LEU A 50 -0.08 -4.60 4.12
CA LEU A 50 -1.52 -4.41 4.10
C LEU A 50 -2.02 -3.67 5.34
N GLU A 51 -1.47 -4.01 6.50
CA GLU A 51 -1.85 -3.35 7.75
C GLU A 51 -1.46 -1.87 7.77
N ALA A 52 -0.31 -1.53 7.19
CA ALA A 52 0.11 -0.14 7.11
C ALA A 52 -0.88 0.70 6.30
N ILE A 53 -1.39 0.15 5.21
CA ILE A 53 -2.39 0.84 4.40
C ILE A 53 -3.71 0.97 5.15
N ARG A 54 -4.11 -0.08 5.87
CA ARG A 54 -5.33 -0.04 6.68
C ARG A 54 -5.25 0.99 7.78
N GLU A 55 -4.09 1.13 8.41
CA GLU A 55 -3.87 2.14 9.45
C GLU A 55 -3.95 3.55 8.90
N ALA A 56 -3.65 3.72 7.62
CA ALA A 56 -3.78 5.02 6.96
C ALA A 56 -5.25 5.37 6.66
N GLY A 57 -6.17 4.44 6.89
CA GLY A 57 -7.59 4.69 6.73
C GLY A 57 -8.21 4.09 5.47
N TYR A 58 -7.52 3.18 4.81
CA TYR A 58 -8.00 2.56 3.58
C TYR A 58 -8.17 1.06 3.76
N GLN A 59 -8.94 0.46 2.87
CA GLN A 59 -9.03 -0.99 2.82
C GLN A 59 -8.05 -1.50 1.78
N ALA A 60 -7.27 -2.49 2.16
CA ALA A 60 -6.24 -3.03 1.28
C ALA A 60 -6.29 -4.55 1.29
N ARG A 61 -6.07 -5.13 0.12
CA ARG A 61 -5.97 -6.58 -0.01
C ARG A 61 -5.02 -6.92 -1.15
N LYS A 62 -4.44 -8.09 -1.09
CA LYS A 62 -3.54 -8.56 -2.12
C LYS A 62 -4.34 -8.82 -3.41
N ALA A 63 -3.87 -8.23 -4.51
CA ALA A 63 -4.50 -8.34 -5.83
C ALA A 63 -3.57 -9.06 -6.79
N GLY A 64 -3.70 -10.28 -6.94
CA GLY A 64 -2.87 -10.98 -7.90
C GLY A 64 -2.11 -12.15 -7.40
#